data_1b1f89534dd473b825e3f394a1dd65d0
#
_entry.id   1b1f89534dd473b825e3f394a1dd65d0
#
_cell.length_a   1.000
_cell.length_b   1.000
_cell.length_c   1.000
_cell.angle_alpha   90.00
_cell.angle_beta   90.00
_cell.angle_gamma   90.00
#
_symmetry.space_group_name_H-M   'P 1'
#
loop_
_entity.id
_entity.type
_entity.pdbx_description
1 polymer ?
#
loop_
_entity_poly.entity_id
_entity_poly.type
_entity_poly.pdbx_seq_one_letter_code
_entity_poly.pdbx_strand_id
1 'polypeptide(L)'
;FHFPDNLETQDQTTMELRYAANVSDKLSYVVGVSTFDQEFFVGERRLIGTLDRAGVTEIEHETLGIFAELDYMITEQLKLTVGGRYTDEEKDVLFNAIGSCYLDFSSCPGRVAEPNAGLTSNDFGLAQSGQYDDTTPKVALTYFVNDDVNVYASFTEGFRSGAFDARARTIDSFLNSRPGPE
;
A
#
# COMPACT_ATOMS: atom_id res chain seq x y z
N PHE A 1 -25.72 16.31 -16.14
CA PHE A 1 -24.30 16.48 -16.55
C PHE A 1 -23.43 16.12 -15.36
N HIS A 2 -22.37 15.36 -15.59
CA HIS A 2 -21.36 14.99 -14.60
C HIS A 2 -20.01 15.46 -15.13
N PHE A 3 -19.35 16.36 -14.41
CA PHE A 3 -18.02 16.84 -14.74
C PHE A 3 -17.09 16.50 -13.56
N PRO A 4 -16.25 15.47 -13.66
CA PRO A 4 -15.16 15.25 -12.73
C PRO A 4 -13.99 16.16 -13.12
N ASP A 5 -13.39 16.79 -12.13
CA ASP A 5 -12.11 17.47 -12.23
C ASP A 5 -11.21 16.91 -11.12
N ASN A 6 -10.08 16.33 -11.48
CA ASN A 6 -9.17 15.66 -10.57
C ASN A 6 -7.76 16.21 -10.74
N LEU A 7 -7.12 16.50 -9.64
CA LEU A 7 -5.69 16.75 -9.56
C LEU A 7 -5.08 15.64 -8.69
N GLU A 8 -4.12 14.92 -9.24
CA GLU A 8 -3.41 13.86 -8.52
C GLU A 8 -1.92 14.09 -8.64
N THR A 9 -1.21 13.98 -7.53
CA THR A 9 0.25 13.92 -7.49
C THR A 9 0.67 12.77 -6.59
N GLN A 10 1.74 12.09 -6.99
CA GLN A 10 2.28 10.95 -6.26
C GLN A 10 3.79 10.96 -6.37
N ASP A 11 4.43 10.87 -5.22
CA ASP A 11 5.85 10.60 -5.10
C ASP A 11 6.04 9.29 -4.35
N GLN A 12 7.00 8.47 -4.78
CA GLN A 12 7.29 7.22 -4.10
C GLN A 12 8.78 6.89 -4.15
N THR A 13 9.26 6.28 -3.08
CA THR A 13 10.60 5.75 -2.97
C THR A 13 10.55 4.30 -2.51
N THR A 14 11.27 3.42 -3.20
CA THR A 14 11.42 2.01 -2.81
C THR A 14 12.88 1.67 -2.71
N MET A 15 13.29 1.07 -1.60
CA MET A 15 14.64 0.55 -1.40
C MET A 15 14.57 -0.91 -0.99
N GLU A 16 15.52 -1.69 -1.47
CA GLU A 16 15.65 -3.08 -1.06
C GLU A 16 17.12 -3.48 -0.99
N LEU A 17 17.48 -4.16 0.09
CA LEU A 17 18.79 -4.79 0.27
C LEU A 17 18.59 -6.29 0.43
N ARG A 18 19.25 -7.07 -0.43
CA ARG A 18 19.24 -8.53 -0.39
C ARG A 18 20.64 -9.08 -0.20
N TYR A 19 20.71 -10.14 0.58
CA TYR A 19 21.89 -10.98 0.66
C TYR A 19 21.50 -12.42 0.33
N ALA A 20 22.19 -13.01 -0.65
CA ALA A 20 21.98 -14.39 -1.08
C ALA A 20 23.29 -15.17 -1.01
N ALA A 21 23.23 -16.40 -0.52
CA ALA A 21 24.38 -17.27 -0.41
C ALA A 21 24.03 -18.72 -0.67
N ASN A 22 24.97 -19.43 -1.32
CA ASN A 22 24.98 -20.89 -1.41
C ASN A 22 25.92 -21.41 -0.30
N VAL A 23 25.34 -22.08 0.69
CA VAL A 23 26.09 -22.64 1.82
C VAL A 23 26.75 -23.97 1.39
N SER A 24 26.06 -24.72 0.54
CA SER A 24 26.52 -25.98 -0.05
C SER A 24 25.78 -26.26 -1.35
N ASP A 25 26.11 -27.35 -2.04
CA ASP A 25 25.39 -27.82 -3.22
C ASP A 25 23.90 -28.12 -2.94
N LYS A 26 23.53 -28.27 -1.67
CA LYS A 26 22.17 -28.60 -1.25
C LYS A 26 21.41 -27.47 -0.58
N LEU A 27 22.09 -26.42 -0.16
CA LEU A 27 21.52 -25.39 0.68
C LEU A 27 21.86 -24.00 0.15
N SER A 28 20.85 -23.25 -0.18
CA SER A 28 20.95 -21.81 -0.45
C SER A 28 19.90 -21.03 0.32
N TYR A 29 20.17 -19.76 0.54
CA TYR A 29 19.21 -18.87 1.18
C TYR A 29 19.31 -17.45 0.64
N VAL A 30 18.22 -16.71 0.80
CA VAL A 30 18.16 -15.26 0.63
C VAL A 30 17.52 -14.65 1.86
N VAL A 31 18.07 -13.53 2.29
CA VAL A 31 17.47 -12.66 3.31
C VAL A 31 17.47 -11.24 2.80
N GLY A 32 16.50 -10.45 3.21
CA GLY A 32 16.45 -9.08 2.77
C GLY A 32 15.56 -8.20 3.62
N VAL A 33 15.76 -6.90 3.42
CA VAL A 33 14.94 -5.84 3.98
C VAL A 33 14.51 -4.91 2.84
N SER A 34 13.28 -4.47 2.88
CA SER A 34 12.73 -3.53 1.92
C SER A 34 11.99 -2.42 2.64
N THR A 35 12.07 -1.21 2.10
CA THR A 35 11.25 -0.07 2.51
C THR A 35 10.49 0.47 1.32
N PHE A 36 9.30 0.94 1.58
CA PHE A 36 8.47 1.67 0.65
C PHE A 36 7.94 2.90 1.36
N ASP A 37 8.01 4.03 0.69
CA ASP A 37 7.55 5.33 1.16
C ASP A 37 6.79 6.00 0.03
N GLN A 38 5.59 6.49 0.31
CA GLN A 38 4.71 7.10 -0.68
C GLN A 38 3.97 8.29 -0.08
N GLU A 39 4.01 9.41 -0.80
CA GLU A 39 3.14 10.55 -0.59
C GLU A 39 2.16 10.64 -1.76
N PHE A 40 0.88 10.68 -1.47
CA PHE A 40 -0.18 10.76 -2.46
C PHE A 40 -1.15 11.88 -2.11
N PHE A 41 -1.37 12.77 -3.07
CA PHE A 41 -2.37 13.83 -2.97
C PHE A 41 -3.42 13.63 -4.07
N VAL A 42 -4.69 13.76 -3.70
CA VAL A 42 -5.80 13.84 -4.63
C VAL A 42 -6.73 14.99 -4.28
N GLY A 43 -6.91 15.90 -5.24
CA GLY A 43 -7.99 16.88 -5.22
C GLY A 43 -9.07 16.45 -6.20
N GLU A 44 -10.29 16.31 -5.72
CA GLU A 44 -11.41 15.88 -6.56
C GLU A 44 -12.56 16.89 -6.47
N ARG A 45 -13.08 17.27 -7.63
CA ARG A 45 -14.33 18.02 -7.73
C ARG A 45 -15.33 17.27 -8.59
N ARG A 46 -16.56 17.19 -8.13
CA ARG A 46 -17.67 16.56 -8.85
C ARG A 46 -18.85 17.49 -8.92
N LEU A 47 -19.26 17.82 -10.14
CA LEU A 47 -20.50 18.50 -10.41
C LEU A 47 -21.53 17.47 -10.93
N ILE A 48 -22.56 17.18 -10.15
CA ILE A 48 -23.63 16.23 -10.50
C ILE A 48 -24.97 16.98 -10.49
N GLY A 49 -25.43 17.40 -11.64
CA GLY A 49 -26.61 18.26 -11.74
C GLY A 49 -26.35 19.63 -11.10
N THR A 50 -27.03 19.93 -10.00
CA THR A 50 -26.83 21.15 -9.21
C THR A 50 -25.95 20.93 -7.95
N LEU A 51 -25.50 19.69 -7.74
CA LEU A 51 -24.67 19.33 -6.59
C LEU A 51 -23.19 19.52 -6.96
N ASP A 52 -22.54 20.49 -6.36
CA ASP A 52 -21.11 20.73 -6.48
C ASP A 52 -20.43 20.26 -5.19
N ARG A 53 -19.46 19.36 -5.31
CA ARG A 53 -18.69 18.85 -4.20
C ARG A 53 -17.21 18.80 -4.56
N ALA A 54 -16.39 19.26 -3.65
CA ALA A 54 -14.94 19.18 -3.74
C ALA A 54 -14.38 18.56 -2.46
N GLY A 55 -13.29 17.87 -2.59
CA GLY A 55 -12.52 17.31 -1.49
C GLY A 55 -11.06 17.19 -1.84
N VAL A 56 -10.22 17.18 -0.84
CA VAL A 56 -8.80 16.88 -0.95
C VAL A 56 -8.44 15.78 0.04
N THR A 57 -7.54 14.91 -0.36
CA THR A 57 -7.02 13.84 0.47
C THR A 57 -5.52 13.77 0.28
N GLU A 58 -4.78 13.76 1.37
CA GLU A 58 -3.36 13.45 1.43
C GLU A 58 -3.20 12.11 2.12
N ILE A 59 -2.36 11.25 1.58
CA ILE A 59 -2.05 9.93 2.13
C ILE A 59 -0.54 9.80 2.18
N GLU A 60 -0.03 9.54 3.35
CA GLU A 60 1.34 9.08 3.57
C GLU A 60 1.28 7.58 3.87
N HIS A 61 2.14 6.82 3.23
CA HIS A 61 2.17 5.37 3.34
C HIS A 61 3.61 4.89 3.43
N GLU A 62 3.95 4.33 4.58
CA GLU A 62 5.26 3.76 4.85
C GLU A 62 5.16 2.25 5.04
N THR A 63 6.12 1.51 4.52
CA THR A 63 6.20 0.06 4.71
C THR A 63 7.63 -0.38 4.98
N LEU A 64 7.80 -1.20 6.00
CA LEU A 64 9.01 -1.97 6.27
C LEU A 64 8.72 -3.46 6.04
N GLY A 65 9.50 -4.12 5.19
CA GLY A 65 9.42 -5.56 4.98
C GLY A 65 10.75 -6.24 5.29
N ILE A 66 10.72 -7.32 6.08
CA ILE A 66 11.87 -8.19 6.34
C ILE A 66 11.50 -9.58 5.85
N PHE A 67 12.35 -10.21 5.05
CA PHE A 67 12.07 -11.53 4.51
C PHE A 67 13.27 -12.45 4.53
N ALA A 68 12.98 -13.74 4.58
CA ALA A 68 13.96 -14.80 4.44
C ALA A 68 13.34 -15.96 3.67
N GLU A 69 14.15 -16.60 2.82
CA GLU A 69 13.80 -17.81 2.10
C GLU A 69 15.00 -18.74 2.06
N LEU A 70 14.76 -20.02 2.26
CA LEU A 70 15.74 -21.10 2.26
C LEU A 70 15.30 -22.17 1.26
N ASP A 71 16.22 -22.53 0.38
CA ASP A 71 16.09 -23.64 -0.53
C ASP A 71 16.96 -24.81 -0.08
N TYR A 72 16.36 -26.00 0.04
CA TYR A 72 17.07 -27.21 0.43
C TYR A 72 16.78 -28.35 -0.55
N MET A 73 17.85 -28.91 -1.15
CA MET A 73 17.79 -30.10 -1.98
C MET A 73 17.71 -31.34 -1.10
N ILE A 74 16.47 -31.87 -0.92
CA ILE A 74 16.24 -33.10 -0.16
C ILE A 74 16.90 -34.28 -0.89
N THR A 75 16.73 -34.33 -2.21
CA THR A 75 17.41 -35.26 -3.13
C THR A 75 17.92 -34.46 -4.34
N GLU A 76 18.61 -35.09 -5.26
CA GLU A 76 19.03 -34.46 -6.53
C GLU A 76 17.84 -33.93 -7.36
N GLN A 77 16.64 -34.53 -7.16
CA GLN A 77 15.44 -34.20 -7.91
C GLN A 77 14.39 -33.46 -7.09
N LEU A 78 14.52 -33.38 -5.77
CA LEU A 78 13.50 -32.82 -4.91
C LEU A 78 14.02 -31.64 -4.09
N LYS A 79 13.46 -30.46 -4.33
CA LYS A 79 13.77 -29.23 -3.63
C LYS A 79 12.63 -28.78 -2.73
N LEU A 80 12.94 -28.49 -1.48
CA LEU A 80 12.06 -27.81 -0.55
C LEU A 80 12.46 -26.34 -0.46
N THR A 81 11.49 -25.45 -0.59
CA THR A 81 11.62 -24.02 -0.32
C THR A 81 10.79 -23.66 0.90
N VAL A 82 11.38 -23.01 1.88
CA VAL A 82 10.68 -22.48 3.05
C VAL A 82 11.06 -21.03 3.22
N GLY A 83 10.09 -20.18 3.45
CA GLY A 83 10.34 -18.76 3.62
C GLY A 83 9.23 -18.06 4.39
N GLY A 84 9.44 -16.79 4.62
CA GLY A 84 8.45 -15.91 5.22
C GLY A 84 8.85 -14.46 5.09
N ARG A 85 7.85 -13.60 5.23
CA ARG A 85 8.02 -12.16 5.23
C ARG A 85 7.23 -11.58 6.40
N TYR A 86 7.89 -10.73 7.17
CA TYR A 86 7.24 -9.80 8.08
C TYR A 86 7.07 -8.46 7.37
N THR A 87 5.88 -7.90 7.45
CA THR A 87 5.56 -6.57 6.91
C THR A 87 4.96 -5.74 8.02
N ASP A 88 5.47 -4.51 8.19
CA ASP A 88 4.90 -3.47 9.02
C ASP A 88 4.57 -2.28 8.11
N GLU A 89 3.34 -1.82 8.16
CA GLU A 89 2.78 -0.82 7.25
C GLU A 89 2.04 0.24 8.05
N GLU A 90 2.41 1.50 7.87
CA GLU A 90 1.78 2.66 8.46
C GLU A 90 1.14 3.53 7.38
N LYS A 91 -0.08 3.98 7.63
CA LYS A 91 -0.82 4.87 6.75
C LYS A 91 -1.39 6.03 7.53
N ASP A 92 -1.05 7.22 7.11
CA ASP A 92 -1.64 8.46 7.58
C ASP A 92 -2.48 9.10 6.47
N VAL A 93 -3.68 9.54 6.83
CA VAL A 93 -4.60 10.17 5.89
C VAL A 93 -5.13 11.47 6.47
N LEU A 94 -4.98 12.51 5.70
CA LEU A 94 -5.63 13.79 5.93
C LEU A 94 -6.73 13.97 4.88
N PHE A 95 -7.97 14.10 5.33
CA PHE A 95 -9.13 14.28 4.48
C PHE A 95 -9.83 15.59 4.76
N ASN A 96 -10.14 16.34 3.70
CA ASN A 96 -10.91 17.58 3.80
C ASN A 96 -12.04 17.58 2.76
N ALA A 97 -13.27 17.58 3.22
CA ALA A 97 -14.45 17.75 2.38
C ALA A 97 -14.82 19.24 2.31
N ILE A 98 -14.64 19.83 1.14
CA ILE A 98 -14.93 21.23 0.89
C ILE A 98 -16.32 21.30 0.22
N GLY A 99 -17.21 22.10 0.77
CA GLY A 99 -18.51 22.39 0.14
C GLY A 99 -18.35 23.11 -1.20
N SER A 100 -19.45 23.50 -1.85
CA SER A 100 -19.45 24.07 -3.20
C SER A 100 -18.33 25.08 -3.46
N CYS A 101 -17.40 24.68 -4.31
CA CYS A 101 -16.35 25.53 -4.84
C CYS A 101 -16.61 25.80 -6.31
N TYR A 102 -16.62 27.04 -6.72
CA TYR A 102 -16.80 27.39 -8.12
C TYR A 102 -15.44 27.39 -8.86
N LEU A 103 -15.36 26.58 -9.90
CA LEU A 103 -14.47 26.66 -11.06
C LEU A 103 -12.96 26.38 -10.84
N ASP A 104 -12.38 26.60 -9.71
CA ASP A 104 -10.99 26.23 -9.43
C ASP A 104 -10.78 26.04 -7.92
N PHE A 105 -9.96 25.07 -7.58
CA PHE A 105 -9.58 24.82 -6.19
C PHE A 105 -8.97 26.06 -5.52
N SER A 106 -8.48 27.05 -6.31
CA SER A 106 -7.89 28.28 -5.80
C SER A 106 -8.88 29.21 -5.13
N SER A 107 -10.14 29.12 -5.42
CA SER A 107 -11.20 29.98 -4.91
C SER A 107 -11.97 29.40 -3.73
N CYS A 108 -11.65 28.19 -3.31
CA CYS A 108 -12.34 27.51 -2.21
C CYS A 108 -11.84 27.97 -0.85
N PRO A 109 -12.68 28.41 0.09
CA PRO A 109 -12.25 28.65 1.46
C PRO A 109 -11.75 27.35 2.10
N GLY A 110 -10.58 27.38 2.72
CA GLY A 110 -9.99 26.22 3.39
C GLY A 110 -9.42 25.15 2.47
N ARG A 111 -9.11 25.49 1.24
CA ARG A 111 -8.57 24.57 0.26
C ARG A 111 -7.04 24.45 0.31
N VAL A 112 -6.58 23.29 -0.17
CA VAL A 112 -5.19 23.04 -0.54
C VAL A 112 -5.03 23.33 -2.03
N ALA A 113 -4.17 24.28 -2.39
CA ALA A 113 -3.84 24.57 -3.79
C ALA A 113 -2.75 23.65 -4.33
N GLU A 114 -1.95 23.14 -3.42
CA GLU A 114 -0.74 22.41 -3.71
C GLU A 114 -0.71 21.17 -2.83
N PRO A 115 -0.14 20.05 -3.31
CA PRO A 115 0.18 18.92 -2.46
C PRO A 115 1.02 19.38 -1.26
N ASN A 116 0.79 18.80 -0.10
CA ASN A 116 1.56 19.06 1.11
C ASN A 116 1.54 20.55 1.57
N ALA A 117 0.45 21.26 1.35
CA ALA A 117 0.30 22.64 1.81
C ALA A 117 0.20 22.77 3.34
N GLY A 118 0.46 21.71 4.09
CA GLY A 118 0.53 21.72 5.54
C GLY A 118 -0.82 21.93 6.24
N LEU A 119 -1.92 21.48 5.65
CA LEU A 119 -3.20 21.40 6.34
C LEU A 119 -3.10 20.41 7.49
N THR A 120 -3.59 20.83 8.63
CA THR A 120 -3.75 19.95 9.79
C THR A 120 -5.21 19.63 10.01
N SER A 121 -5.50 18.54 10.70
CA SER A 121 -6.85 18.17 11.12
C SER A 121 -7.59 19.27 11.88
N ASN A 122 -6.85 20.22 12.47
CA ASN A 122 -7.39 21.35 13.20
C ASN A 122 -7.87 22.50 12.31
N ASP A 123 -7.41 22.56 11.06
CA ASP A 123 -7.76 23.67 10.17
C ASP A 123 -9.10 23.42 9.46
N PHE A 124 -9.26 22.28 8.78
CA PHE A 124 -10.49 21.96 8.05
C PHE A 124 -10.67 20.46 7.80
N GLY A 125 -9.75 19.61 8.25
CA GLY A 125 -9.65 18.22 7.85
C GLY A 125 -9.89 17.25 8.99
N LEU A 126 -10.07 16.00 8.61
CA LEU A 126 -10.09 14.83 9.47
C LEU A 126 -8.80 14.06 9.22
N ALA A 127 -8.05 13.80 10.27
CA ALA A 127 -6.88 12.93 10.20
C ALA A 127 -7.22 11.55 10.75
N GLN A 128 -6.73 10.51 10.09
CA GLN A 128 -6.74 9.14 10.59
C GLN A 128 -5.39 8.50 10.32
N SER A 129 -4.96 7.64 11.23
CA SER A 129 -3.79 6.79 11.06
C SER A 129 -4.16 5.33 11.25
N GLY A 130 -3.40 4.44 10.62
CA GLY A 130 -3.55 3.01 10.78
C GLY A 130 -2.20 2.32 10.66
N GLN A 131 -1.91 1.44 11.60
CA GLN A 131 -0.74 0.57 11.57
C GLN A 131 -1.22 -0.88 11.42
N TYR A 132 -0.56 -1.61 10.53
CA TYR A 132 -0.90 -2.97 10.16
C TYR A 132 0.38 -3.78 10.04
N ASP A 133 0.44 -4.91 10.69
CA ASP A 133 1.56 -5.83 10.56
C ASP A 133 1.08 -7.25 10.36
N ASP A 134 1.88 -8.03 9.65
CA ASP A 134 1.62 -9.45 9.47
C ASP A 134 2.89 -10.22 9.12
N THR A 135 2.82 -11.53 9.35
CA THR A 135 3.85 -12.49 8.97
C THR A 135 3.30 -13.52 8.01
N THR A 136 3.72 -13.49 6.77
CA THR A 136 3.25 -14.35 5.69
C THR A 136 4.23 -15.49 5.42
N PRO A 137 3.89 -16.76 5.75
CA PRO A 137 4.72 -17.91 5.45
C PRO A 137 4.63 -18.35 4.00
N LYS A 138 5.69 -19.01 3.53
CA LYS A 138 5.78 -19.64 2.22
C LYS A 138 6.40 -21.03 2.36
N VAL A 139 5.79 -22.04 1.75
CA VAL A 139 6.37 -23.39 1.59
C VAL A 139 6.15 -23.83 0.16
N ALA A 140 7.17 -24.37 -0.49
CA ALA A 140 7.03 -24.97 -1.80
C ALA A 140 7.87 -26.25 -1.91
N LEU A 141 7.37 -27.19 -2.69
CA LEU A 141 8.06 -28.42 -3.03
C LEU A 141 8.16 -28.51 -4.55
N THR A 142 9.38 -28.62 -5.07
CA THR A 142 9.65 -28.72 -6.51
C THR A 142 10.30 -30.06 -6.82
N TYR A 143 9.74 -30.80 -7.77
CA TYR A 143 10.30 -32.04 -8.28
C TYR A 143 10.80 -31.85 -9.72
N PHE A 144 12.08 -32.10 -9.95
CA PHE A 144 12.72 -32.05 -11.26
C PHE A 144 12.61 -33.41 -11.90
N VAL A 145 11.72 -33.54 -12.89
CA VAL A 145 11.52 -34.79 -13.66
C VAL A 145 12.74 -35.07 -14.51
N ASN A 146 13.29 -34.04 -15.13
CA ASN A 146 14.53 -34.01 -15.90
C ASN A 146 15.03 -32.54 -15.98
N ASP A 147 16.08 -32.29 -16.76
CA ASP A 147 16.69 -30.98 -16.90
C ASP A 147 15.74 -29.93 -17.51
N ASP A 148 14.73 -30.34 -18.27
CA ASP A 148 13.83 -29.45 -18.99
C ASP A 148 12.44 -29.35 -18.35
N VAL A 149 12.08 -30.28 -17.43
CA VAL A 149 10.73 -30.39 -16.88
C VAL A 149 10.77 -30.45 -15.35
N ASN A 150 10.02 -29.56 -14.72
CA ASN A 150 9.76 -29.60 -13.27
C ASN A 150 8.26 -29.51 -12.99
N VAL A 151 7.87 -29.99 -11.83
CA VAL A 151 6.51 -29.85 -11.25
C VAL A 151 6.66 -29.33 -9.86
N TYR A 152 5.80 -28.39 -9.48
CA TYR A 152 5.83 -27.83 -8.13
C TYR A 152 4.45 -27.68 -7.51
N ALA A 153 4.41 -27.69 -6.20
CA ALA A 153 3.28 -27.31 -5.38
C ALA A 153 3.74 -26.28 -4.34
N SER A 154 2.94 -25.24 -4.12
CA SER A 154 3.28 -24.20 -3.14
C SER A 154 2.07 -23.79 -2.32
N PHE A 155 2.35 -23.40 -1.08
CA PHE A 155 1.43 -22.71 -0.19
C PHE A 155 2.09 -21.40 0.24
N THR A 156 1.35 -20.30 0.11
CA THR A 156 1.81 -18.97 0.51
C THR A 156 0.61 -18.21 1.05
N GLU A 157 0.76 -17.59 2.19
CA GLU A 157 -0.20 -16.63 2.69
C GLU A 157 0.14 -15.25 2.14
N GLY A 158 -0.88 -14.43 1.90
CA GLY A 158 -0.76 -13.06 1.48
C GLY A 158 -1.29 -12.13 2.56
N PHE A 159 -0.71 -10.95 2.65
CA PHE A 159 -1.16 -9.87 3.53
C PHE A 159 -1.79 -8.75 2.71
N ARG A 160 -2.88 -8.21 3.23
CA ARG A 160 -3.49 -6.99 2.72
C ARG A 160 -3.84 -6.10 3.90
N SER A 161 -3.19 -4.95 3.96
CA SER A 161 -3.47 -3.95 4.99
C SER A 161 -4.84 -3.29 4.81
N GLY A 162 -5.34 -2.69 5.87
CA GLY A 162 -6.51 -1.83 5.82
C GLY A 162 -6.27 -0.61 4.93
N ALA A 163 -7.37 0.01 4.49
CA ALA A 163 -7.34 1.20 3.65
C ALA A 163 -8.35 2.24 4.11
N PHE A 164 -8.11 3.49 3.79
CA PHE A 164 -9.04 4.60 4.00
C PHE A 164 -9.76 4.93 2.70
N ASP A 165 -11.03 5.31 2.81
CA ASP A 165 -11.79 5.76 1.64
C ASP A 165 -11.46 7.23 1.31
N ALA A 166 -10.53 7.43 0.40
CA ALA A 166 -10.16 8.75 -0.12
C ALA A 166 -11.32 9.49 -0.82
N ARG A 167 -12.45 8.83 -1.06
CA ARG A 167 -13.64 9.37 -1.73
C ARG A 167 -14.85 9.43 -0.83
N ALA A 168 -14.66 9.33 0.47
CA ALA A 168 -15.73 9.48 1.44
C ALA A 168 -16.47 10.80 1.24
N ARG A 169 -17.80 10.77 1.31
CA ARG A 169 -18.65 11.93 1.04
C ARG A 169 -19.11 12.63 2.31
N THR A 170 -18.98 11.97 3.43
CA THR A 170 -19.38 12.47 4.75
C THR A 170 -18.33 12.08 5.77
N ILE A 171 -18.28 12.82 6.86
CA ILE A 171 -17.42 12.50 8.02
C ILE A 171 -17.67 11.08 8.50
N ASP A 172 -18.96 10.69 8.62
CA ASP A 172 -19.31 9.35 9.08
C ASP A 172 -18.82 8.26 8.11
N SER A 173 -18.92 8.48 6.79
CA SER A 173 -18.43 7.51 5.82
C SER A 173 -16.91 7.41 5.84
N PHE A 174 -16.19 8.50 6.08
CA PHE A 174 -14.74 8.51 6.21
C PHE A 174 -14.30 7.77 7.49
N LEU A 175 -14.89 8.10 8.64
CA LEU A 175 -14.55 7.49 9.91
C LEU A 175 -14.85 5.98 9.97
N ASN A 176 -15.86 5.53 9.23
CA ASN A 176 -16.26 4.12 9.17
C ASN A 176 -15.61 3.34 8.01
N SER A 177 -14.77 3.98 7.21
CA SER A 177 -14.13 3.37 6.03
C SER A 177 -12.85 2.60 6.35
N ARG A 178 -12.48 2.46 7.62
CA ARG A 178 -11.28 1.75 8.03
C ARG A 178 -11.53 0.24 8.10
N PRO A 179 -11.37 -0.51 7.00
CA PRO A 179 -11.37 -1.97 7.08
C PRO A 179 -10.16 -2.42 7.88
N GLY A 180 -10.34 -3.47 8.68
CA GLY A 180 -9.22 -4.16 9.30
C GLY A 180 -8.32 -4.81 8.24
N PRO A 181 -7.12 -5.28 8.62
CA PRO A 181 -6.27 -6.09 7.76
C PRO A 181 -6.97 -7.41 7.41
N GLU A 182 -6.78 -7.90 6.19
CA GLU A 182 -7.26 -9.20 5.69
C GLU A 182 -6.12 -10.20 5.54
#